data_85edbe7cf1d9291d40e2abd258a8bd4b
#
_entry.id   85edbe7cf1d9291d40e2abd258a8bd4b
#
_cell.length_a   1.000
_cell.length_b   1.000
_cell.length_c   1.000
_cell.angle_alpha   90.00
_cell.angle_beta   90.00
_cell.angle_gamma   90.00
#
_symmetry.space_group_name_H-M   'P 1'
#
loop_
_entity.id
_entity.type
_entity.pdbx_description
1 polymer ?
#
loop_
_entity_poly.entity_id
_entity_poly.type
_entity_poly.pdbx_seq_one_letter_code
_entity_poly.pdbx_strand_id
1 'polypeptide(L)'
;MPKVNQKAIADQLGISRATVSRCFTNHAGINATTRAKVFQLAAEMGYAHLESRSPAVKKAKKRVNFNVLICSDTEEYFRDDYKSPGEQILVGVSEFAQAHQVDVDVDFIPPSVTSIDDPAFAKIKSLKSRKNRGVLLIYPFADSIIKELSHQLPLVSLVDQLEHESIDCADVDHSSGISMVIDQLIAKG
;
A
#
# COMPACT_ATOMS: atom_id res chain seq x y z
N MET A 1 13.38 14.41 17.68
CA MET A 1 12.88 14.73 16.33
C MET A 1 11.45 15.25 16.46
N PRO A 2 11.05 16.30 15.74
CA PRO A 2 9.67 16.79 15.80
C PRO A 2 8.72 15.70 15.30
N LYS A 3 7.63 15.49 16.03
CA LYS A 3 6.61 14.48 15.70
C LYS A 3 5.91 14.90 14.40
N VAL A 4 6.05 14.10 13.35
CA VAL A 4 5.38 14.35 12.07
C VAL A 4 3.88 14.38 12.28
N ASN A 5 3.21 15.37 11.67
CA ASN A 5 1.78 15.56 11.82
C ASN A 5 1.13 15.91 10.45
N GLN A 6 -0.17 15.83 10.36
CA GLN A 6 -0.92 16.13 9.14
C GLN A 6 -0.67 17.54 8.58
N LYS A 7 -0.25 18.48 9.42
CA LYS A 7 0.10 19.84 8.96
C LYS A 7 1.40 19.83 8.16
N ALA A 8 2.42 19.09 8.62
CA ALA A 8 3.69 18.97 7.91
C ALA A 8 3.48 18.33 6.50
N ILE A 9 2.63 17.31 6.41
CA ILE A 9 2.26 16.69 5.12
C ILE A 9 1.53 17.70 4.24
N ALA A 10 0.60 18.46 4.79
CA ALA A 10 -0.16 19.47 4.07
C ALA A 10 0.73 20.59 3.50
N ASP A 11 1.65 21.08 4.33
CA ASP A 11 2.59 22.16 3.98
C ASP A 11 3.52 21.70 2.83
N GLN A 12 4.00 20.45 2.85
CA GLN A 12 4.90 19.90 1.84
C GLN A 12 4.18 19.63 0.50
N LEU A 13 2.91 19.24 0.52
CA LEU A 13 2.11 19.01 -0.69
C LEU A 13 1.39 20.27 -1.20
N GLY A 14 1.50 21.41 -0.52
CA GLY A 14 0.80 22.63 -0.89
C GLY A 14 -0.73 22.50 -0.81
N ILE A 15 -1.27 21.65 0.06
CA ILE A 15 -2.70 21.42 0.24
C ILE A 15 -3.14 21.75 1.67
N SER A 16 -4.45 21.81 1.90
CA SER A 16 -4.95 22.09 3.25
C SER A 16 -4.81 20.87 4.18
N ARG A 17 -4.59 21.10 5.49
CA ARG A 17 -4.64 20.04 6.50
C ARG A 17 -5.97 19.28 6.47
N ALA A 18 -7.08 19.96 6.14
CA ALA A 18 -8.38 19.32 6.02
C ALA A 18 -8.42 18.34 4.85
N THR A 19 -7.73 18.65 3.74
CA THR A 19 -7.57 17.73 2.60
C THR A 19 -6.78 16.48 3.01
N VAL A 20 -5.65 16.65 3.72
CA VAL A 20 -4.86 15.53 4.24
C VAL A 20 -5.70 14.65 5.18
N SER A 21 -6.44 15.25 6.11
CA SER A 21 -7.33 14.51 7.01
C SER A 21 -8.41 13.74 6.25
N ARG A 22 -8.99 14.34 5.19
CA ARG A 22 -9.99 13.68 4.34
C ARG A 22 -9.41 12.53 3.52
N CYS A 23 -8.13 12.59 3.13
CA CYS A 23 -7.45 11.45 2.51
C CYS A 23 -7.42 10.26 3.45
N PHE A 24 -6.98 10.45 4.70
CA PHE A 24 -6.91 9.38 5.70
C PHE A 24 -8.27 8.86 6.16
N THR A 25 -9.33 9.67 6.09
CA THR A 25 -10.71 9.26 6.42
C THR A 25 -11.50 8.79 5.21
N ASN A 26 -10.84 8.57 4.10
CA ASN A 26 -11.44 8.07 2.86
C ASN A 26 -12.67 8.86 2.38
N HIS A 27 -12.59 10.20 2.43
CA HIS A 27 -13.70 11.08 2.06
C HIS A 27 -13.92 11.08 0.55
N ALA A 28 -15.17 10.88 0.10
CA ALA A 28 -15.54 10.74 -1.30
C ALA A 28 -15.19 11.96 -2.21
N GLY A 29 -15.03 13.14 -1.64
CA GLY A 29 -14.68 14.35 -2.40
C GLY A 29 -13.19 14.55 -2.67
N ILE A 30 -12.31 13.55 -2.40
CA ILE A 30 -10.87 13.63 -2.65
C ILE A 30 -10.51 12.77 -3.86
N ASN A 31 -9.81 13.39 -4.82
CA ASN A 31 -9.29 12.69 -6.00
C ASN A 31 -8.31 11.57 -5.59
N ALA A 32 -8.38 10.43 -6.27
CA ALA A 32 -7.55 9.24 -6.00
C ALA A 32 -6.05 9.55 -6.08
N THR A 33 -5.62 10.33 -7.09
CA THR A 33 -4.21 10.75 -7.26
C THR A 33 -3.73 11.61 -6.09
N THR A 34 -4.55 12.55 -5.60
CA THR A 34 -4.22 13.36 -4.42
C THR A 34 -4.09 12.49 -3.19
N ARG A 35 -4.95 11.49 -3.04
CA ARG A 35 -4.92 10.55 -1.92
C ARG A 35 -3.66 9.69 -1.95
N ALA A 36 -3.29 9.17 -3.12
CA ALA A 36 -2.06 8.40 -3.29
C ALA A 36 -0.82 9.21 -2.88
N LYS A 37 -0.71 10.48 -3.36
CA LYS A 37 0.39 11.38 -2.97
C LYS A 37 0.45 11.66 -1.47
N VAL A 38 -0.70 11.79 -0.81
CA VAL A 38 -0.75 11.98 0.65
C VAL A 38 -0.29 10.74 1.40
N PHE A 39 -0.70 9.55 0.97
CA PHE A 39 -0.25 8.29 1.58
C PHE A 39 1.24 8.08 1.38
N GLN A 40 1.74 8.35 0.19
CA GLN A 40 3.14 8.34 -0.15
C GLN A 40 3.96 9.19 0.84
N LEU A 41 3.68 10.49 0.86
CA LEU A 41 4.44 11.42 1.69
C LEU A 41 4.32 11.10 3.19
N ALA A 42 3.16 10.61 3.63
CA ALA A 42 2.97 10.16 4.99
C ALA A 42 3.90 9.00 5.35
N ALA A 43 4.07 8.03 4.45
CA ALA A 43 4.97 6.90 4.61
C ALA A 43 6.44 7.36 4.64
N GLU A 44 6.86 8.21 3.69
CA GLU A 44 8.21 8.80 3.64
C GLU A 44 8.58 9.54 4.95
N MET A 45 7.63 10.31 5.47
CA MET A 45 7.81 11.07 6.70
C MET A 45 7.71 10.20 7.97
N GLY A 46 7.41 8.91 7.86
CA GLY A 46 7.17 8.03 9.00
C GLY A 46 5.93 8.45 9.81
N TYR A 47 4.94 9.04 9.15
CA TYR A 47 3.69 9.41 9.77
C TYR A 47 2.81 8.18 10.00
N ALA A 48 2.85 7.62 11.21
CA ALA A 48 1.88 6.60 11.59
C ALA A 48 0.50 7.29 11.81
N HIS A 49 -0.47 6.96 10.96
CA HIS A 49 -1.86 7.38 11.16
C HIS A 49 -2.39 6.73 12.45
N LEU A 50 -2.22 7.43 13.56
CA LEU A 50 -2.96 7.10 14.77
C LEU A 50 -4.41 7.49 14.52
N GLU A 51 -5.31 6.52 14.56
CA GLU A 51 -6.75 6.73 14.42
C GLU A 51 -7.18 8.05 15.08
N SER A 52 -7.66 8.96 14.25
CA SER A 52 -8.17 10.24 14.72
C SER A 52 -9.23 9.99 15.78
N ARG A 53 -9.02 10.50 16.98
CA ARG A 53 -10.07 10.70 17.97
C ARG A 53 -11.05 11.72 17.43
N SER A 54 -11.94 11.30 16.55
CA SER A 54 -13.11 12.08 16.17
C SER A 54 -14.16 11.94 17.27
N PRO A 55 -14.75 13.06 17.75
CA PRO A 55 -15.87 12.98 18.68
C PRO A 55 -17.02 12.26 18.00
N ALA A 56 -17.70 11.42 18.78
CA ALA A 56 -18.82 10.56 18.43
C ALA A 56 -19.68 11.04 17.26
N VAL A 57 -19.44 10.51 16.10
CA VAL A 57 -20.38 10.46 14.99
C VAL A 57 -20.99 9.07 14.97
N LYS A 58 -22.33 9.04 15.04
CA LYS A 58 -23.27 7.91 14.96
C LYS A 58 -22.64 6.61 14.46
N LYS A 59 -22.92 5.48 15.14
CA LYS A 59 -22.51 4.09 14.85
C LYS A 59 -22.19 3.87 13.37
N ALA A 60 -20.99 4.21 12.94
CA ALA A 60 -20.49 3.88 11.63
C ALA A 60 -20.30 2.37 11.57
N LYS A 61 -20.76 1.72 10.51
CA LYS A 61 -20.44 0.33 10.19
C LYS A 61 -18.94 0.14 10.46
N LYS A 62 -18.59 -0.90 11.20
CA LYS A 62 -17.22 -1.26 11.57
C LYS A 62 -16.41 -1.37 10.28
N ARG A 63 -15.61 -0.33 9.93
CA ARG A 63 -14.82 -0.35 8.72
C ARG A 63 -13.76 -1.43 8.81
N VAL A 64 -13.57 -2.14 7.74
CA VAL A 64 -12.52 -3.13 7.58
C VAL A 64 -11.24 -2.39 7.26
N ASN A 65 -10.12 -2.84 7.78
CA ASN A 65 -8.81 -2.30 7.47
C ASN A 65 -7.96 -3.35 6.76
N PHE A 66 -7.18 -2.92 5.77
CA PHE A 66 -6.15 -3.71 5.12
C PHE A 66 -4.82 -2.98 5.17
N ASN A 67 -3.74 -3.74 5.25
CA ASN A 67 -2.40 -3.21 5.07
C ASN A 67 -1.91 -3.43 3.64
N VAL A 68 -1.22 -2.46 3.11
CA VAL A 68 -0.43 -2.57 1.88
C VAL A 68 1.03 -2.45 2.28
N LEU A 69 1.79 -3.50 2.08
CA LEU A 69 3.22 -3.53 2.31
C LEU A 69 3.93 -3.48 0.97
N ILE A 70 4.86 -2.54 0.82
CA ILE A 70 5.62 -2.34 -0.41
C ILE A 70 7.08 -2.66 -0.13
N CYS A 71 7.62 -3.69 -0.79
CA CYS A 71 9.01 -4.06 -0.68
C CYS A 71 9.86 -3.16 -1.58
N SER A 72 10.22 -2.00 -1.08
CA SER A 72 11.06 -1.04 -1.78
C SER A 72 11.62 -0.01 -0.81
N ASP A 73 12.76 0.56 -1.15
CA ASP A 73 13.20 1.81 -0.52
C ASP A 73 12.33 2.96 -1.02
N THR A 74 11.89 3.82 -0.11
CA THR A 74 11.00 4.94 -0.43
C THR A 74 11.58 5.88 -1.47
N GLU A 75 12.89 6.15 -1.43
CA GLU A 75 13.58 7.00 -2.39
C GLU A 75 13.60 6.40 -3.80
N GLU A 76 13.73 5.08 -3.91
CA GLU A 76 13.76 4.38 -5.18
C GLU A 76 12.36 4.26 -5.80
N TYR A 77 11.37 3.99 -4.97
CA TYR A 77 9.97 3.84 -5.40
C TYR A 77 9.41 5.12 -6.05
N PHE A 78 9.89 6.29 -5.63
CA PHE A 78 9.36 7.59 -6.04
C PHE A 78 10.32 8.42 -6.91
N ARG A 79 11.29 7.77 -7.55
CA ARG A 79 12.11 8.45 -8.56
C ARG A 79 11.23 9.01 -9.68
N ASP A 80 11.32 10.31 -9.90
CA ASP A 80 10.49 11.11 -10.82
C ASP A 80 10.56 10.69 -12.30
N ASP A 81 11.54 9.88 -12.69
CA ASP A 81 11.82 9.56 -14.10
C ASP A 81 10.89 8.50 -14.70
N TYR A 82 10.09 7.79 -13.89
CA TYR A 82 9.16 6.76 -14.35
C TYR A 82 7.96 6.63 -13.39
N LYS A 83 6.74 6.67 -13.94
CA LYS A 83 5.55 6.21 -13.19
C LYS A 83 5.72 4.73 -12.90
N SER A 84 6.16 4.39 -11.69
CA SER A 84 6.36 3.01 -11.31
C SER A 84 5.02 2.24 -11.37
N PRO A 85 5.02 0.95 -11.72
CA PRO A 85 3.81 0.11 -11.64
C PRO A 85 3.15 0.19 -10.27
N GLY A 86 3.95 0.30 -9.21
CA GLY A 86 3.47 0.44 -7.84
C GLY A 86 2.66 1.72 -7.60
N GLU A 87 3.00 2.84 -8.24
CA GLU A 87 2.19 4.06 -8.11
C GLU A 87 0.79 3.85 -8.70
N GLN A 88 0.68 3.16 -9.83
CA GLN A 88 -0.62 2.82 -10.44
C GLN A 88 -1.42 1.87 -9.56
N ILE A 89 -0.77 0.89 -8.95
CA ILE A 89 -1.39 -0.03 -7.99
C ILE A 89 -1.94 0.74 -6.80
N LEU A 90 -1.19 1.68 -6.21
CA LEU A 90 -1.67 2.50 -5.10
C LEU A 90 -2.86 3.37 -5.48
N VAL A 91 -2.91 3.87 -6.71
CA VAL A 91 -4.09 4.59 -7.22
C VAL A 91 -5.31 3.65 -7.24
N GLY A 92 -5.18 2.44 -7.80
CA GLY A 92 -6.25 1.45 -7.84
C GLY A 92 -6.72 1.03 -6.43
N VAL A 93 -5.79 0.77 -5.52
CA VAL A 93 -6.10 0.50 -4.10
C VAL A 93 -6.89 1.64 -3.47
N SER A 94 -6.47 2.90 -3.74
CA SER A 94 -7.14 4.09 -3.20
C SER A 94 -8.57 4.24 -3.75
N GLU A 95 -8.77 3.99 -5.04
CA GLU A 95 -10.08 4.04 -5.69
C GLU A 95 -11.02 2.96 -5.14
N PHE A 96 -10.53 1.73 -5.01
CA PHE A 96 -11.29 0.63 -4.42
C PHE A 96 -11.67 0.93 -2.98
N ALA A 97 -10.71 1.38 -2.18
CA ALA A 97 -10.94 1.70 -0.78
C ALA A 97 -12.00 2.79 -0.60
N GLN A 98 -11.98 3.79 -1.49
CA GLN A 98 -13.00 4.86 -1.51
C GLN A 98 -14.39 4.32 -1.86
N ALA A 99 -14.49 3.52 -2.92
CA ALA A 99 -15.76 2.98 -3.40
C ALA A 99 -16.42 2.04 -2.38
N HIS A 100 -15.62 1.27 -1.63
CA HIS A 100 -16.10 0.23 -0.73
C HIS A 100 -16.03 0.62 0.76
N GLN A 101 -15.64 1.87 1.08
CA GLN A 101 -15.51 2.37 2.46
C GLN A 101 -14.58 1.50 3.33
N VAL A 102 -13.48 1.06 2.75
CA VAL A 102 -12.41 0.31 3.39
C VAL A 102 -11.31 1.27 3.83
N ASP A 103 -10.72 1.05 5.00
CA ASP A 103 -9.54 1.78 5.45
C ASP A 103 -8.28 1.03 4.98
N VAL A 104 -7.26 1.76 4.54
CA VAL A 104 -5.99 1.19 4.04
C VAL A 104 -4.84 1.89 4.72
N ASP A 105 -3.93 1.11 5.30
CA ASP A 105 -2.63 1.57 5.80
C ASP A 105 -1.54 1.11 4.82
N VAL A 106 -0.63 2.01 4.45
CA VAL A 106 0.46 1.74 3.50
C VAL A 106 1.79 1.91 4.22
N ASP A 107 2.62 0.88 4.15
CA ASP A 107 3.95 0.87 4.77
C ASP A 107 5.00 0.36 3.77
N PHE A 108 6.20 0.93 3.84
CA PHE A 108 7.35 0.53 3.03
C PHE A 108 8.31 -0.31 3.88
N ILE A 109 8.75 -1.42 3.31
CA ILE A 109 9.73 -2.32 3.91
C ILE A 109 10.93 -2.38 2.96
N PRO A 110 12.11 -1.95 3.42
CA PRO A 110 13.31 -2.04 2.59
C PRO A 110 13.59 -3.49 2.16
N PRO A 111 14.08 -3.74 0.93
CA PRO A 111 14.42 -5.08 0.46
C PRO A 111 15.49 -5.81 1.29
N SER A 112 16.28 -5.06 2.06
CA SER A 112 17.27 -5.62 3.00
C SER A 112 16.66 -6.30 4.22
N VAL A 113 15.38 -6.06 4.50
CA VAL A 113 14.65 -6.66 5.62
C VAL A 113 14.19 -8.07 5.23
N THR A 114 14.64 -9.07 5.96
CA THR A 114 14.36 -10.49 5.68
C THR A 114 13.62 -11.21 6.80
N SER A 115 13.23 -10.51 7.86
CA SER A 115 12.50 -11.09 9.00
C SER A 115 11.44 -10.14 9.52
N ILE A 116 10.31 -10.68 9.98
CA ILE A 116 9.26 -9.89 10.66
C ILE A 116 9.68 -9.38 12.04
N ASP A 117 10.74 -9.95 12.62
CA ASP A 117 11.31 -9.46 13.88
C ASP A 117 12.13 -8.19 13.71
N ASP A 118 12.38 -7.78 12.47
CA ASP A 118 13.06 -6.52 12.17
C ASP A 118 12.29 -5.32 12.74
N PRO A 119 12.99 -4.32 13.30
CA PRO A 119 12.37 -3.10 13.80
C PRO A 119 11.45 -2.37 12.81
N ALA A 120 11.64 -2.57 11.50
CA ALA A 120 10.77 -2.04 10.47
C ALA A 120 9.33 -2.55 10.65
N PHE A 121 9.14 -3.87 10.86
CA PHE A 121 7.81 -4.44 11.12
C PHE A 121 7.25 -4.08 12.49
N ALA A 122 8.10 -3.92 13.50
CA ALA A 122 7.67 -3.52 14.84
C ALA A 122 6.96 -2.15 14.87
N LYS A 123 7.29 -1.27 13.92
CA LYS A 123 6.69 0.05 13.76
C LYS A 123 5.28 0.00 13.18
N ILE A 124 4.91 -1.06 12.45
CA ILE A 124 3.61 -1.20 11.77
C ILE A 124 2.56 -1.69 12.75
N LYS A 125 1.98 -0.76 13.50
CA LYS A 125 0.98 -1.11 14.53
C LYS A 125 -0.32 -1.66 13.95
N SER A 126 -0.66 -1.27 12.73
CA SER A 126 -1.86 -1.70 12.00
C SER A 126 -1.87 -3.20 11.71
N LEU A 127 -0.71 -3.82 11.44
CA LEU A 127 -0.61 -5.27 11.24
C LEU A 127 -1.15 -6.07 12.43
N LYS A 128 -0.89 -5.60 13.65
CA LYS A 128 -1.31 -6.25 14.90
C LYS A 128 -2.74 -5.85 15.33
N SER A 129 -3.42 -5.01 14.55
CA SER A 129 -4.76 -4.56 14.88
C SER A 129 -5.80 -5.64 14.61
N ARG A 130 -6.72 -5.87 15.54
CA ARG A 130 -7.88 -6.75 15.34
C ARG A 130 -8.83 -6.29 14.22
N LYS A 131 -8.64 -5.09 13.69
CA LYS A 131 -9.40 -4.57 12.56
C LYS A 131 -8.78 -4.94 11.23
N ASN A 132 -7.50 -5.28 11.22
CA ASN A 132 -6.81 -5.74 10.02
C ASN A 132 -7.40 -7.06 9.53
N ARG A 133 -7.74 -7.13 8.27
CA ARG A 133 -8.38 -8.28 7.63
C ARG A 133 -7.49 -8.97 6.61
N GLY A 134 -6.36 -8.38 6.26
CA GLY A 134 -5.41 -8.96 5.34
C GLY A 134 -4.34 -7.96 4.91
N VAL A 135 -3.41 -8.48 4.15
CA VAL A 135 -2.25 -7.73 3.67
C VAL A 135 -2.12 -7.90 2.16
N LEU A 136 -1.92 -6.80 1.47
CA LEU A 136 -1.49 -6.77 0.08
C LEU A 136 0.03 -6.57 0.08
N LEU A 137 0.74 -7.48 -0.56
CA LEU A 137 2.19 -7.39 -0.78
C LEU A 137 2.43 -6.85 -2.19
N ILE A 138 3.22 -5.80 -2.30
CA ILE A 138 3.65 -5.23 -3.59
C ILE A 138 5.15 -5.42 -3.71
N TYR A 139 5.60 -6.04 -4.79
CA TYR A 139 6.96 -6.48 -5.06
C TYR A 139 7.43 -7.66 -4.20
N PRO A 140 8.50 -8.35 -4.61
CA PRO A 140 8.98 -9.55 -3.92
C PRO A 140 9.43 -9.29 -2.49
N PHE A 141 8.90 -10.07 -1.57
CA PHE A 141 9.35 -10.15 -0.18
C PHE A 141 10.17 -11.41 0.04
N ALA A 142 11.00 -11.43 1.08
CA ALA A 142 11.71 -12.66 1.48
C ALA A 142 10.69 -13.74 1.91
N ASP A 143 10.95 -15.00 1.51
CA ASP A 143 10.08 -16.15 1.80
C ASP A 143 9.76 -16.30 3.29
N SER A 144 10.74 -16.02 4.15
CA SER A 144 10.59 -16.05 5.60
C SER A 144 9.49 -15.08 6.10
N ILE A 145 9.44 -13.88 5.52
CA ILE A 145 8.41 -12.87 5.83
C ILE A 145 7.06 -13.34 5.36
N ILE A 146 6.98 -13.81 4.10
CA ILE A 146 5.74 -14.29 3.49
C ILE A 146 5.15 -15.43 4.31
N LYS A 147 5.97 -16.43 4.64
CA LYS A 147 5.58 -17.59 5.43
C LYS A 147 5.05 -17.19 6.81
N GLU A 148 5.72 -16.29 7.50
CA GLU A 148 5.32 -15.88 8.84
C GLU A 148 4.03 -15.02 8.83
N LEU A 149 3.90 -14.12 7.86
CA LEU A 149 2.69 -13.31 7.71
C LEU A 149 1.48 -14.16 7.30
N SER A 150 1.67 -15.16 6.41
CA SER A 150 0.57 -16.05 5.96
C SER A 150 -0.05 -16.86 7.08
N HIS A 151 0.72 -17.19 8.13
CA HIS A 151 0.20 -17.85 9.31
C HIS A 151 -0.66 -16.93 10.19
N GLN A 152 -0.52 -15.62 10.04
CA GLN A 152 -1.19 -14.65 10.92
C GLN A 152 -2.37 -13.96 10.23
N LEU A 153 -2.29 -13.72 8.92
CA LEU A 153 -3.24 -12.92 8.15
C LEU A 153 -3.40 -13.46 6.73
N PRO A 154 -4.59 -13.30 6.12
CA PRO A 154 -4.75 -13.50 4.69
C PRO A 154 -3.82 -12.58 3.90
N LEU A 155 -3.08 -13.14 2.95
CA LEU A 155 -2.15 -12.42 2.08
C LEU A 155 -2.60 -12.49 0.63
N VAL A 156 -2.36 -11.41 -0.10
CA VAL A 156 -2.41 -11.38 -1.56
C VAL A 156 -1.12 -10.74 -2.06
N SER A 157 -0.41 -11.42 -2.97
CA SER A 157 0.76 -10.86 -3.64
C SER A 157 0.36 -10.17 -4.94
N LEU A 158 0.92 -8.99 -5.19
CA LEU A 158 0.77 -8.24 -6.43
C LEU A 158 2.15 -8.09 -7.10
N VAL A 159 2.20 -8.33 -8.41
CA VAL A 159 3.44 -8.20 -9.22
C VAL A 159 4.52 -9.22 -8.84
N ASP A 160 4.15 -10.28 -8.15
CA ASP A 160 5.04 -11.39 -7.82
C ASP A 160 4.25 -12.70 -7.78
N GLN A 161 4.67 -13.66 -8.59
CA GLN A 161 4.06 -15.00 -8.64
C GLN A 161 4.73 -15.88 -7.58
N LEU A 162 4.04 -16.05 -6.47
CA LEU A 162 4.50 -16.91 -5.39
C LEU A 162 3.96 -18.33 -5.59
N GLU A 163 4.84 -19.31 -5.68
CA GLU A 163 4.49 -20.73 -5.61
C GLU A 163 4.20 -21.16 -4.16
N HIS A 164 3.20 -20.56 -3.54
CA HIS A 164 2.83 -20.86 -2.16
C HIS A 164 1.32 -21.15 -2.06
N GLU A 165 0.97 -22.35 -1.61
CA GLU A 165 -0.42 -22.87 -1.60
C GLU A 165 -1.43 -22.03 -0.79
N SER A 166 -0.95 -21.16 0.09
CA SER A 166 -1.81 -20.37 1.01
C SER A 166 -1.92 -18.89 0.65
N ILE A 167 -1.40 -18.48 -0.51
CA ILE A 167 -1.34 -17.07 -0.89
C ILE A 167 -1.91 -16.89 -2.29
N ASP A 168 -2.92 -16.03 -2.40
CA ASP A 168 -3.43 -15.62 -3.69
C ASP A 168 -2.46 -14.63 -4.35
N CYS A 169 -2.26 -14.78 -5.65
CA CYS A 169 -1.42 -13.89 -6.45
C CYS A 169 -2.25 -13.19 -7.52
N ALA A 170 -1.98 -11.92 -7.75
CA ALA A 170 -2.52 -11.17 -8.87
C ALA A 170 -1.37 -10.53 -9.64
N ASP A 171 -1.10 -11.05 -10.83
CA ASP A 171 -0.04 -10.59 -11.69
C ASP A 171 -0.46 -10.64 -13.16
N VAL A 172 0.35 -10.04 -14.04
CA VAL A 172 0.16 -10.07 -15.49
C VAL A 172 0.93 -11.26 -16.04
N ASP A 173 0.29 -12.07 -16.87
CA ASP A 173 0.95 -13.15 -17.61
C ASP A 173 1.88 -12.59 -18.70
N HIS A 174 3.07 -12.15 -18.26
CA HIS A 174 4.10 -11.61 -19.14
C HIS A 174 4.61 -12.64 -20.14
N SER A 175 4.66 -13.92 -19.79
CA SER A 175 5.15 -14.99 -20.65
C SER A 175 4.26 -15.15 -21.87
N SER A 176 2.96 -15.32 -21.66
CA SER A 176 1.99 -15.41 -22.75
C SER A 176 1.93 -14.13 -23.58
N GLY A 177 1.99 -12.97 -22.94
CA GLY A 177 2.01 -11.68 -23.63
C GLY A 177 3.20 -11.52 -24.56
N ILE A 178 4.41 -11.84 -24.10
CA ILE A 178 5.63 -11.79 -24.90
C ILE A 178 5.59 -12.81 -26.04
N SER A 179 5.15 -14.05 -25.77
CA SER A 179 5.01 -15.08 -26.81
C SER A 179 4.09 -14.62 -27.95
N MET A 180 2.92 -14.05 -27.62
CA MET A 180 2.01 -13.50 -28.60
C MET A 180 2.62 -12.41 -29.47
N VAL A 181 3.42 -11.52 -28.87
CA VAL A 181 4.11 -10.44 -29.61
C VAL A 181 5.17 -11.02 -30.55
N ILE A 182 5.96 -11.99 -30.09
CA ILE A 182 6.98 -12.68 -30.91
C ILE A 182 6.31 -13.40 -32.08
N ASP A 183 5.24 -14.15 -31.85
CA ASP A 183 4.50 -14.84 -32.89
C ASP A 183 3.97 -13.87 -33.97
N GLN A 184 3.44 -12.72 -33.54
CA GLN A 184 3.01 -11.68 -34.48
C GLN A 184 4.16 -11.08 -35.29
N LEU A 185 5.33 -10.89 -34.70
CA LEU A 185 6.51 -10.38 -35.41
C LEU A 185 7.00 -11.39 -36.45
N ILE A 186 7.06 -12.66 -36.07
CA ILE A 186 7.44 -13.75 -37.00
C ILE A 186 6.44 -13.85 -38.17
N ALA A 187 5.15 -13.73 -37.89
CA ALA A 187 4.10 -13.79 -38.92
C ALA A 187 4.12 -12.60 -39.92
N LYS A 188 4.72 -11.48 -39.52
CA LYS A 188 4.81 -10.26 -40.36
C LYS A 188 6.10 -10.15 -41.16
N GLY A 189 7.08 -11.06 -40.90
CA GLY A 189 8.41 -11.05 -41.55
C GLY A 189 9.28 -9.99 -40.98
#